data_5093fc014144094dfe742079bd249c3d
#
_entry.id   5093fc014144094dfe742079bd249c3d
#
_cell.length_a   1.000
_cell.length_b   1.000
_cell.length_c   1.000
_cell.angle_alpha   90.00
_cell.angle_beta   90.00
_cell.angle_gamma   90.00
#
_symmetry.space_group_name_H-M   'P 1'
#
loop_
_entity.id
_entity.type
_entity.pdbx_description
1 polymer ?
#
loop_
_entity_poly.entity_id
_entity_poly.type
_entity_poly.pdbx_seq_one_letter_code
_entity_poly.pdbx_strand_id
1 'polypeptide(L)'
;MRNEYAGDIGDFAKVALLQAVARPPARLGVVWYLNVLPETNRDGTITTFEYLRYCDDELFRKISVIPLCASRTVSSLQALIPQANYYSEPIPHSRSDSRDNRSEQRKAWFCGAMARLGQSDFVFLDPDTGLAPDRVKDHHKRAVKYAFAHEITQFLEHEKAVILYQHQNHKGDLLQQITEFRQGKFKTAWKFALSFHRQSVRVFHFLGRNDRLTAELRDRALEFLKGAWGKDEHFRMHDGG
;
A
#
# COMPACT_ATOMS: atom_id res chain seq x y z
N MET A 1 1.23 -0.83 8.04
CA MET A 1 0.69 0.51 8.44
C MET A 1 0.53 0.61 9.95
N ARG A 2 0.68 1.79 10.52
CA ARG A 2 0.48 2.09 11.94
C ARG A 2 -0.39 3.32 12.08
N ASN A 3 -1.18 3.37 13.17
CA ASN A 3 -2.02 4.55 13.43
C ASN A 3 -1.20 5.84 13.56
N GLU A 4 -0.07 5.77 14.24
CA GLU A 4 0.83 6.90 14.49
C GLU A 4 1.45 7.50 13.22
N TYR A 5 1.38 6.79 12.09
CA TYR A 5 1.89 7.28 10.80
C TYR A 5 0.82 8.01 9.98
N ALA A 6 -0.48 7.86 10.32
CA ALA A 6 -1.57 8.44 9.55
C ALA A 6 -1.38 9.96 9.34
N GLY A 7 -1.46 10.41 8.09
CA GLY A 7 -1.33 11.82 7.70
C GLY A 7 0.11 12.30 7.48
N ASP A 8 1.06 11.38 7.25
CA ASP A 8 2.41 11.76 6.81
C ASP A 8 2.47 12.05 5.30
N ILE A 9 3.64 12.47 4.82
CA ILE A 9 3.88 12.75 3.39
C ILE A 9 3.62 11.53 2.49
N GLY A 10 3.88 10.30 3.00
CA GLY A 10 3.61 9.07 2.27
C GLY A 10 2.11 8.83 2.10
N ASP A 11 1.33 9.15 3.11
CA ASP A 11 -0.13 9.04 3.05
C ASP A 11 -0.73 10.09 2.12
N PHE A 12 -0.18 11.32 2.07
CA PHE A 12 -0.62 12.31 1.10
C PHE A 12 -0.47 11.81 -0.34
N ALA A 13 0.71 11.27 -0.69
CA ALA A 13 0.94 10.68 -2.00
C ALA A 13 0.07 9.44 -2.27
N LYS A 14 -0.07 8.57 -1.26
CA LYS A 14 -0.87 7.34 -1.32
C LYS A 14 -2.33 7.63 -1.58
N VAL A 15 -2.93 8.53 -0.79
CA VAL A 15 -4.34 8.91 -0.93
C VAL A 15 -4.59 9.58 -2.27
N ALA A 16 -3.72 10.50 -2.72
CA ALA A 16 -3.82 11.14 -4.03
C ALA A 16 -3.84 10.11 -5.17
N LEU A 17 -2.92 9.15 -5.16
CA LEU A 17 -2.91 8.07 -6.16
C LEU A 17 -4.16 7.21 -6.08
N LEU A 18 -4.58 6.79 -4.88
CA LEU A 18 -5.76 5.93 -4.73
C LEU A 18 -7.03 6.65 -5.15
N GLN A 19 -7.21 7.93 -4.88
CA GLN A 19 -8.34 8.73 -5.37
C GLN A 19 -8.34 8.80 -6.91
N ALA A 20 -7.17 8.94 -7.52
CA ALA A 20 -7.04 8.99 -8.97
C ALA A 20 -7.41 7.67 -9.65
N VAL A 21 -7.02 6.52 -9.08
CA VAL A 21 -7.26 5.19 -9.68
C VAL A 21 -8.58 4.55 -9.24
N ALA A 22 -9.13 4.91 -8.06
CA ALA A 22 -10.36 4.35 -7.50
C ALA A 22 -11.61 5.09 -8.00
N ARG A 23 -11.78 5.13 -9.32
CA ARG A 23 -12.96 5.77 -9.93
C ARG A 23 -14.00 4.72 -10.36
N PRO A 24 -15.30 5.00 -10.22
CA PRO A 24 -16.33 4.12 -10.74
C PRO A 24 -16.11 3.75 -12.23
N PRO A 25 -16.53 2.55 -12.66
CA PRO A 25 -17.23 1.54 -11.89
C PRO A 25 -16.34 0.66 -10.99
N ALA A 26 -15.00 0.74 -11.08
CA ALA A 26 -14.08 -0.12 -10.36
C ALA A 26 -14.08 0.16 -8.84
N ARG A 27 -14.22 -0.90 -8.05
CA ARG A 27 -14.36 -0.85 -6.59
C ARG A 27 -13.02 -1.17 -5.92
N LEU A 28 -12.51 -0.21 -5.16
CA LEU A 28 -11.28 -0.35 -4.37
C LEU A 28 -11.54 -1.06 -3.04
N GLY A 29 -10.71 -2.04 -2.72
CA GLY A 29 -10.52 -2.57 -1.37
C GLY A 29 -9.17 -2.13 -0.80
N VAL A 30 -9.09 -1.88 0.49
CA VAL A 30 -7.85 -1.49 1.18
C VAL A 30 -7.60 -2.41 2.36
N VAL A 31 -6.43 -3.03 2.41
CA VAL A 31 -5.92 -3.76 3.58
C VAL A 31 -4.82 -2.94 4.22
N TRP A 32 -5.07 -2.41 5.42
CA TRP A 32 -4.10 -1.56 6.09
C TRP A 32 -2.90 -2.30 6.69
N TYR A 33 -2.89 -3.62 6.79
CA TYR A 33 -1.82 -4.36 7.49
C TYR A 33 -1.46 -3.71 8.82
N LEU A 34 -2.49 -3.45 9.65
CA LEU A 34 -2.36 -2.62 10.83
C LEU A 34 -1.48 -3.30 11.89
N ASN A 35 -0.33 -2.68 12.17
CA ASN A 35 0.62 -3.12 13.18
C ASN A 35 0.45 -2.27 14.44
N VAL A 36 0.07 -2.91 15.54
CA VAL A 36 -0.13 -2.26 16.85
C VAL A 36 1.00 -2.56 17.86
N LEU A 37 2.06 -3.26 17.41
CA LEU A 37 3.20 -3.54 18.30
C LEU A 37 3.97 -2.24 18.59
N PRO A 38 4.40 -2.04 19.85
CA PRO A 38 5.20 -0.87 20.18
C PRO A 38 6.52 -0.84 19.40
N GLU A 39 6.84 0.31 18.82
CA GLU A 39 8.11 0.58 18.16
C GLU A 39 8.72 1.88 18.69
N THR A 40 10.05 1.96 18.66
CA THR A 40 10.81 3.11 19.14
C THR A 40 11.41 3.95 17.99
N ASN A 41 11.05 3.62 16.74
CA ASN A 41 11.52 4.38 15.59
C ASN A 41 10.75 5.72 15.44
N ARG A 42 11.33 6.62 14.63
CA ARG A 42 10.75 7.94 14.31
C ARG A 42 10.04 7.96 12.96
N ASP A 43 9.59 6.81 12.46
CA ASP A 43 8.84 6.76 11.19
C ASP A 43 7.48 7.49 11.37
N GLY A 44 6.91 7.99 10.28
CA GLY A 44 5.64 8.73 10.30
C GLY A 44 5.72 10.14 10.92
N THR A 45 6.93 10.67 11.15
CA THR A 45 7.14 12.01 11.74
C THR A 45 7.17 13.13 10.69
N ILE A 46 7.22 12.81 9.39
CA ILE A 46 7.29 13.80 8.32
C ILE A 46 5.87 14.29 8.00
N THR A 47 5.42 15.22 8.82
CA THR A 47 4.08 15.81 8.74
C THR A 47 4.07 17.23 8.16
N THR A 48 5.26 17.78 7.85
CA THR A 48 5.43 19.08 7.20
C THR A 48 5.83 18.88 5.74
N PHE A 49 4.87 19.02 4.83
CA PHE A 49 5.06 18.85 3.39
C PHE A 49 4.30 19.93 2.58
N GLU A 50 4.24 21.16 3.11
CA GLU A 50 3.59 22.32 2.52
C GLU A 50 4.02 22.56 1.07
N TYR A 51 5.27 22.23 0.74
CA TYR A 51 5.82 22.38 -0.60
C TYR A 51 5.18 21.46 -1.66
N LEU A 52 4.38 20.46 -1.25
CA LEU A 52 3.59 19.60 -2.14
C LEU A 52 2.11 20.05 -2.25
N ARG A 53 1.71 21.07 -1.52
CA ARG A 53 0.32 21.50 -1.45
C ARG A 53 -0.28 21.79 -2.84
N TYR A 54 0.51 22.36 -3.74
CA TYR A 54 0.08 22.69 -5.09
C TYR A 54 -0.25 21.45 -5.95
N CYS A 55 0.18 20.26 -5.56
CA CYS A 55 -0.19 19.02 -6.25
C CYS A 55 -1.66 18.68 -6.06
N ASP A 56 -2.21 18.95 -4.86
CA ASP A 56 -3.61 18.76 -4.50
C ASP A 56 -3.93 19.56 -3.22
N ASP A 57 -4.36 20.81 -3.38
CA ASP A 57 -4.63 21.73 -2.26
C ASP A 57 -5.80 21.25 -1.38
N GLU A 58 -6.83 20.65 -1.99
CA GLU A 58 -7.99 20.16 -1.25
C GLU A 58 -7.62 18.97 -0.35
N LEU A 59 -6.91 17.98 -0.92
CA LEU A 59 -6.43 16.84 -0.16
C LEU A 59 -5.42 17.28 0.90
N PHE A 60 -4.51 18.21 0.56
CA PHE A 60 -3.53 18.73 1.51
C PHE A 60 -4.20 19.30 2.76
N ARG A 61 -5.23 20.15 2.61
CA ARG A 61 -5.97 20.73 3.74
C ARG A 61 -6.60 19.67 4.63
N LYS A 62 -7.10 18.58 4.04
CA LYS A 62 -7.74 17.49 4.78
C LYS A 62 -6.75 16.61 5.51
N ILE A 63 -5.60 16.32 4.88
CA ILE A 63 -4.65 15.36 5.44
C ILE A 63 -3.68 16.00 6.45
N SER A 64 -3.31 17.28 6.26
CA SER A 64 -2.37 17.99 7.12
C SER A 64 -2.89 18.23 8.55
N VAL A 65 -4.20 18.12 8.77
CA VAL A 65 -4.79 18.24 10.11
C VAL A 65 -4.79 16.92 10.89
N ILE A 66 -4.63 15.78 10.23
CA ILE A 66 -4.64 14.46 10.88
C ILE A 66 -3.54 14.32 11.94
N PRO A 67 -2.28 14.73 11.68
CA PRO A 67 -1.23 14.67 12.68
C PRO A 67 -1.46 15.58 13.91
N LEU A 68 -2.33 16.57 13.79
CA LEU A 68 -2.66 17.52 14.87
C LEU A 68 -3.76 16.99 15.79
N CYS A 69 -4.45 15.93 15.37
CA CYS A 69 -5.49 15.30 16.18
C CYS A 69 -4.90 14.54 17.36
N ALA A 70 -5.58 14.56 18.50
CA ALA A 70 -5.18 13.82 19.71
C ALA A 70 -5.08 12.29 19.47
N SER A 71 -5.84 11.76 18.50
CA SER A 71 -5.80 10.36 18.09
C SER A 71 -5.60 10.25 16.58
N ARG A 72 -4.35 10.04 16.17
CA ARG A 72 -4.04 9.66 14.77
C ARG A 72 -4.47 8.22 14.54
N THR A 73 -5.28 7.98 13.54
CA THR A 73 -5.73 6.64 13.18
C THR A 73 -5.88 6.47 11.67
N VAL A 74 -5.78 5.25 11.18
CA VAL A 74 -6.07 4.94 9.76
C VAL A 74 -7.51 5.27 9.37
N SER A 75 -8.44 5.33 10.32
CA SER A 75 -9.83 5.75 10.06
C SER A 75 -9.92 7.17 9.50
N SER A 76 -9.01 8.07 9.90
CA SER A 76 -8.95 9.42 9.33
C SER A 76 -8.57 9.40 7.84
N LEU A 77 -7.74 8.45 7.41
CA LEU A 77 -7.39 8.25 6.00
C LEU A 77 -8.55 7.62 5.22
N GLN A 78 -9.33 6.73 5.84
CA GLN A 78 -10.49 6.11 5.21
C GLN A 78 -11.55 7.15 4.81
N ALA A 79 -11.74 8.18 5.63
CA ALA A 79 -12.65 9.28 5.34
C ALA A 79 -12.27 10.06 4.07
N LEU A 80 -11.02 9.97 3.61
CA LEU A 80 -10.55 10.63 2.40
C LEU A 80 -10.88 9.84 1.12
N ILE A 81 -11.20 8.55 1.23
CA ILE A 81 -11.62 7.70 0.09
C ILE A 81 -12.89 6.92 0.50
N PRO A 82 -14.02 7.61 0.72
CA PRO A 82 -15.22 7.02 1.32
C PRO A 82 -15.87 5.91 0.47
N GLN A 83 -15.58 5.86 -0.83
CA GLN A 83 -16.08 4.83 -1.75
C GLN A 83 -15.32 3.50 -1.67
N ALA A 84 -14.20 3.43 -0.94
CA ALA A 84 -13.44 2.20 -0.79
C ALA A 84 -13.98 1.28 0.32
N ASN A 85 -13.76 -0.02 0.17
CA ASN A 85 -13.99 -1.00 1.22
C ASN A 85 -12.70 -1.19 2.03
N TYR A 86 -12.80 -1.25 3.35
CA TYR A 86 -11.63 -1.30 4.22
C TYR A 86 -11.60 -2.57 5.07
N TYR A 87 -10.40 -3.11 5.24
CA TYR A 87 -10.06 -4.07 6.27
C TYR A 87 -8.95 -3.50 7.15
N SER A 88 -9.30 -3.20 8.40
CA SER A 88 -8.47 -2.47 9.36
C SER A 88 -8.25 -3.23 10.66
N GLU A 89 -8.56 -4.54 10.67
CA GLU A 89 -8.28 -5.37 11.83
C GLU A 89 -6.77 -5.42 12.08
N PRO A 90 -6.31 -5.24 13.32
CA PRO A 90 -4.91 -5.38 13.65
C PRO A 90 -4.39 -6.78 13.30
N ILE A 91 -3.18 -6.85 12.75
CA ILE A 91 -2.53 -8.14 12.51
C ILE A 91 -2.25 -8.78 13.88
N PRO A 92 -2.80 -9.97 14.16
CA PRO A 92 -2.60 -10.61 15.44
C PRO A 92 -1.15 -10.98 15.62
N HIS A 93 -0.59 -10.64 16.78
CA HIS A 93 0.75 -11.03 17.17
C HIS A 93 0.91 -11.01 18.69
N SER A 94 1.15 -12.17 19.28
CA SER A 94 1.54 -12.30 20.67
C SER A 94 2.90 -12.97 20.80
N ARG A 95 3.72 -12.46 21.71
CA ARG A 95 5.04 -13.05 22.01
C ARG A 95 4.92 -14.38 22.76
N SER A 96 3.84 -14.56 23.51
CA SER A 96 3.55 -15.78 24.29
C SER A 96 3.03 -16.93 23.42
N ASP A 97 2.52 -16.63 22.20
CA ASP A 97 1.96 -17.65 21.33
C ASP A 97 3.04 -18.57 20.72
N SER A 98 2.69 -19.83 20.47
CA SER A 98 3.51 -20.75 19.69
C SER A 98 3.67 -20.27 18.25
N ARG A 99 4.64 -20.83 17.52
CA ARG A 99 4.83 -20.52 16.09
C ARG A 99 3.61 -20.89 15.27
N ASP A 100 3.05 -22.08 15.52
CA ASP A 100 1.90 -22.58 14.78
C ASP A 100 0.67 -21.72 15.04
N ASN A 101 0.41 -21.35 16.30
CA ASN A 101 -0.68 -20.47 16.65
C ASN A 101 -0.57 -19.10 15.95
N ARG A 102 0.62 -18.50 15.90
CA ARG A 102 0.83 -17.24 15.16
C ARG A 102 0.55 -17.37 13.67
N SER A 103 0.97 -18.49 13.04
CA SER A 103 0.67 -18.76 11.62
C SER A 103 -0.83 -18.92 11.39
N GLU A 104 -1.51 -19.66 12.25
CA GLU A 104 -2.98 -19.84 12.15
C GLU A 104 -3.74 -18.53 12.36
N GLN A 105 -3.37 -17.75 13.35
CA GLN A 105 -3.96 -16.43 13.59
C GLN A 105 -3.77 -15.50 12.40
N ARG A 106 -2.57 -15.48 11.79
CA ARG A 106 -2.29 -14.72 10.58
C ARG A 106 -3.16 -15.16 9.42
N LYS A 107 -3.30 -16.47 9.24
CA LYS A 107 -4.15 -17.06 8.20
C LYS A 107 -5.62 -16.67 8.40
N ALA A 108 -6.14 -16.78 9.64
CA ALA A 108 -7.50 -16.39 9.96
C ALA A 108 -7.73 -14.88 9.73
N TRP A 109 -6.78 -14.03 10.13
CA TRP A 109 -6.80 -12.59 9.86
C TRP A 109 -6.91 -12.31 8.35
N PHE A 110 -6.10 -12.98 7.55
CA PHE A 110 -6.10 -12.78 6.10
C PHE A 110 -7.39 -13.31 5.44
N CYS A 111 -7.95 -14.42 5.92
CA CYS A 111 -9.27 -14.90 5.49
C CYS A 111 -10.36 -13.84 5.75
N GLY A 112 -10.28 -13.13 6.88
CA GLY A 112 -11.16 -11.99 7.18
C GLY A 112 -11.02 -10.86 6.16
N ALA A 113 -9.79 -10.53 5.74
CA ALA A 113 -9.54 -9.55 4.69
C ALA A 113 -10.16 -9.97 3.35
N MET A 114 -9.96 -11.23 2.95
CA MET A 114 -10.52 -11.79 1.72
C MET A 114 -12.06 -11.73 1.72
N ALA A 115 -12.69 -12.12 2.82
CA ALA A 115 -14.15 -12.08 2.97
C ALA A 115 -14.68 -10.64 2.90
N ARG A 116 -14.06 -9.72 3.65
CA ARG A 116 -14.48 -8.31 3.70
C ARG A 116 -14.36 -7.61 2.34
N LEU A 117 -13.31 -7.93 1.57
CA LEU A 117 -13.02 -7.31 0.28
C LEU A 117 -13.49 -8.13 -0.92
N GLY A 118 -14.34 -9.13 -0.70
CA GLY A 118 -14.84 -10.03 -1.75
C GLY A 118 -15.44 -9.31 -2.96
N GLN A 119 -16.13 -8.19 -2.73
CA GLN A 119 -16.78 -7.39 -3.78
C GLN A 119 -15.88 -6.33 -4.44
N SER A 120 -14.63 -6.18 -4.01
CA SER A 120 -13.69 -5.25 -4.63
C SER A 120 -13.15 -5.82 -5.94
N ASP A 121 -12.91 -4.96 -6.93
CA ASP A 121 -12.33 -5.34 -8.22
C ASP A 121 -10.80 -5.30 -8.15
N PHE A 122 -10.25 -4.38 -7.37
CA PHE A 122 -8.84 -4.34 -7.06
C PHE A 122 -8.60 -3.99 -5.59
N VAL A 123 -7.44 -4.39 -5.06
CA VAL A 123 -7.09 -4.18 -3.67
C VAL A 123 -5.75 -3.45 -3.54
N PHE A 124 -5.70 -2.52 -2.60
CA PHE A 124 -4.48 -1.88 -2.17
C PHE A 124 -4.01 -2.51 -0.86
N LEU A 125 -2.76 -2.99 -0.87
CA LEU A 125 -2.12 -3.60 0.30
C LEU A 125 -1.08 -2.63 0.86
N ASP A 126 -1.23 -2.25 2.14
CA ASP A 126 -0.39 -1.26 2.82
C ASP A 126 0.42 -1.83 3.98
N PRO A 127 1.37 -2.74 3.73
CA PRO A 127 2.29 -3.18 4.76
C PRO A 127 3.31 -2.08 5.11
N ASP A 128 3.88 -2.13 6.35
CA ASP A 128 4.90 -1.15 6.78
C ASP A 128 6.15 -1.15 5.89
N THR A 129 6.51 -2.31 5.32
CA THR A 129 7.75 -2.45 4.55
C THR A 129 7.50 -2.82 3.09
N GLY A 130 6.58 -3.74 2.82
CA GLY A 130 6.30 -4.27 1.48
C GLY A 130 6.20 -5.79 1.45
N LEU A 131 6.68 -6.41 0.36
CA LEU A 131 6.70 -7.87 0.20
C LEU A 131 7.68 -8.51 1.18
N ALA A 132 7.26 -9.58 1.84
CA ALA A 132 8.09 -10.35 2.75
C ALA A 132 9.24 -11.04 1.98
N PRO A 133 10.51 -10.85 2.37
CA PRO A 133 11.61 -11.64 1.84
C PRO A 133 11.51 -13.10 2.31
N ASP A 134 12.05 -14.04 1.56
CA ASP A 134 11.92 -15.50 1.81
C ASP A 134 12.38 -15.95 3.20
N ARG A 135 13.31 -15.21 3.80
CA ARG A 135 13.79 -15.44 5.17
C ARG A 135 12.80 -15.09 6.26
N VAL A 136 11.77 -14.27 5.97
CA VAL A 136 10.72 -13.91 6.92
C VAL A 136 9.57 -14.88 6.76
N LYS A 137 9.22 -15.58 7.84
CA LYS A 137 8.05 -16.47 7.89
C LYS A 137 6.90 -15.76 8.63
N ASP A 138 5.69 -16.19 8.37
CA ASP A 138 4.44 -15.63 8.91
C ASP A 138 4.37 -15.61 10.45
N HIS A 139 5.00 -16.59 11.11
CA HIS A 139 5.13 -16.66 12.58
C HIS A 139 6.24 -15.77 13.16
N HIS A 140 7.08 -15.15 12.34
CA HIS A 140 8.16 -14.31 12.85
C HIS A 140 7.61 -12.99 13.42
N LYS A 141 8.29 -12.46 14.45
CA LYS A 141 7.94 -11.16 15.06
C LYS A 141 7.83 -10.03 14.03
N ARG A 142 8.67 -10.06 12.99
CA ARG A 142 8.69 -9.05 11.92
C ARG A 142 7.60 -9.25 10.86
N ALA A 143 6.85 -10.36 10.90
CA ALA A 143 5.83 -10.68 9.91
C ALA A 143 4.75 -9.60 9.79
N VAL A 144 4.43 -8.92 10.90
CA VAL A 144 3.44 -7.84 10.93
C VAL A 144 3.77 -6.63 10.03
N LYS A 145 5.04 -6.53 9.58
CA LYS A 145 5.50 -5.44 8.71
C LYS A 145 5.36 -5.73 7.22
N TYR A 146 4.96 -6.95 6.86
CA TYR A 146 5.03 -7.42 5.48
C TYR A 146 3.70 -7.99 4.99
N ALA A 147 3.46 -7.84 3.68
CA ALA A 147 2.54 -8.70 2.93
C ALA A 147 3.30 -9.95 2.44
N PHE A 148 2.67 -11.11 2.48
CA PHE A 148 3.29 -12.35 1.99
C PHE A 148 2.86 -12.66 0.56
N ALA A 149 3.75 -13.34 -0.18
CA ALA A 149 3.47 -13.69 -1.57
C ALA A 149 2.20 -14.52 -1.73
N HIS A 150 1.92 -15.46 -0.82
CA HIS A 150 0.71 -16.26 -0.85
C HIS A 150 -0.57 -15.43 -0.63
N GLU A 151 -0.51 -14.36 0.17
CA GLU A 151 -1.63 -13.43 0.39
C GLU A 151 -1.95 -12.65 -0.91
N ILE A 152 -0.92 -12.14 -1.58
CA ILE A 152 -1.07 -11.47 -2.88
C ILE A 152 -1.62 -12.44 -3.92
N THR A 153 -1.07 -13.67 -3.99
CA THR A 153 -1.50 -14.70 -4.93
C THR A 153 -2.98 -15.03 -4.76
N GLN A 154 -3.50 -15.13 -3.53
CA GLN A 154 -4.93 -15.39 -3.29
C GLN A 154 -5.82 -14.29 -3.87
N PHE A 155 -5.47 -13.00 -3.73
CA PHE A 155 -6.22 -11.93 -4.39
C PHE A 155 -6.20 -12.07 -5.93
N LEU A 156 -5.04 -12.38 -6.50
CA LEU A 156 -4.90 -12.59 -7.95
C LEU A 156 -5.67 -13.81 -8.47
N GLU A 157 -5.77 -14.88 -7.68
CA GLU A 157 -6.56 -16.08 -7.99
C GLU A 157 -8.07 -15.82 -7.97
N HIS A 158 -8.50 -14.82 -7.19
CA HIS A 158 -9.87 -14.31 -7.17
C HIS A 158 -10.10 -13.18 -8.18
N GLU A 159 -9.30 -13.14 -9.28
CA GLU A 159 -9.40 -12.18 -10.40
C GLU A 159 -9.33 -10.70 -9.97
N LYS A 160 -8.79 -10.41 -8.80
CA LYS A 160 -8.57 -9.03 -8.36
C LYS A 160 -7.22 -8.51 -8.85
N ALA A 161 -7.18 -7.25 -9.25
CA ALA A 161 -5.89 -6.59 -9.38
C ALA A 161 -5.37 -6.19 -7.98
N VAL A 162 -4.05 -6.11 -7.83
CA VAL A 162 -3.40 -5.77 -6.57
C VAL A 162 -2.46 -4.58 -6.78
N ILE A 163 -2.56 -3.59 -5.91
CA ILE A 163 -1.58 -2.53 -5.78
C ILE A 163 -0.83 -2.77 -4.47
N LEU A 164 0.43 -3.16 -4.55
CA LEU A 164 1.26 -3.36 -3.38
C LEU A 164 2.13 -2.14 -3.11
N TYR A 165 1.99 -1.56 -1.93
CA TYR A 165 2.87 -0.51 -1.44
C TYR A 165 4.15 -1.11 -0.84
N GLN A 166 5.31 -0.57 -1.24
CA GLN A 166 6.61 -1.03 -0.80
C GLN A 166 7.59 0.11 -0.61
N HIS A 167 8.29 0.14 0.51
CA HIS A 167 9.42 1.03 0.71
C HIS A 167 10.64 0.55 -0.06
N GLN A 168 11.38 1.48 -0.66
CA GLN A 168 12.70 1.17 -1.20
C GLN A 168 13.61 0.69 -0.07
N ASN A 169 14.36 -0.38 -0.31
CA ASN A 169 15.41 -0.81 0.59
C ASN A 169 16.54 0.22 0.57
N HIS A 170 17.12 0.52 1.74
CA HIS A 170 18.26 1.45 1.85
C HIS A 170 19.52 0.94 1.11
N LYS A 171 19.58 -0.33 0.77
CA LYS A 171 20.67 -0.96 0.05
C LYS A 171 20.23 -1.29 -1.37
N GLY A 172 20.85 -0.67 -2.34
CA GLY A 172 20.62 -0.96 -3.76
C GLY A 172 19.86 0.09 -4.53
N ASP A 173 19.94 -0.02 -5.85
CA ASP A 173 19.28 0.87 -6.78
C ASP A 173 17.76 0.57 -6.87
N LEU A 174 16.98 1.62 -7.06
CA LEU A 174 15.53 1.51 -7.19
C LEU A 174 15.12 0.67 -8.41
N LEU A 175 15.77 0.92 -9.56
CA LEU A 175 15.44 0.21 -10.79
C LEU A 175 15.78 -1.28 -10.69
N GLN A 176 16.89 -1.61 -10.03
CA GLN A 176 17.24 -2.99 -9.73
C GLN A 176 16.16 -3.65 -8.87
N GLN A 177 15.70 -3.00 -7.80
CA GLN A 177 14.67 -3.55 -6.91
C GLN A 177 13.32 -3.76 -7.63
N ILE A 178 12.92 -2.82 -8.50
CA ILE A 178 11.73 -2.98 -9.33
C ILE A 178 11.90 -4.14 -10.31
N THR A 179 13.08 -4.27 -10.93
CA THR A 179 13.39 -5.36 -11.86
C THR A 179 13.38 -6.72 -11.15
N GLU A 180 14.00 -6.83 -9.99
CA GLU A 180 13.97 -8.05 -9.17
C GLU A 180 12.54 -8.43 -8.77
N PHE A 181 11.72 -7.46 -8.37
CA PHE A 181 10.31 -7.70 -8.06
C PHE A 181 9.55 -8.19 -9.31
N ARG A 182 9.71 -7.52 -10.45
CA ARG A 182 9.08 -7.87 -11.74
C ARG A 182 9.46 -9.28 -12.20
N GLN A 183 10.73 -9.64 -12.09
CA GLN A 183 11.25 -10.94 -12.52
C GLN A 183 11.03 -12.05 -11.49
N GLY A 184 10.59 -11.69 -10.29
CA GLY A 184 10.39 -12.60 -9.17
C GLY A 184 9.07 -13.38 -9.22
N LYS A 185 8.47 -13.57 -8.04
CA LYS A 185 7.29 -14.42 -7.82
C LYS A 185 6.04 -14.01 -8.62
N PHE A 186 5.97 -12.74 -9.03
CA PHE A 186 4.82 -12.18 -9.74
C PHE A 186 5.09 -11.85 -11.21
N LYS A 187 6.11 -12.46 -11.82
CA LYS A 187 6.55 -12.18 -13.18
C LYS A 187 5.40 -12.11 -14.20
N THR A 188 4.44 -13.02 -14.13
CA THR A 188 3.30 -13.08 -15.07
C THR A 188 2.17 -12.13 -14.72
N ALA A 189 2.06 -11.71 -13.46
CA ALA A 189 1.01 -10.84 -12.98
C ALA A 189 1.44 -9.36 -12.93
N TRP A 190 2.74 -9.06 -12.83
CA TRP A 190 3.24 -7.69 -12.78
C TRP A 190 2.99 -6.96 -14.09
N LYS A 191 2.47 -5.72 -14.00
CA LYS A 191 2.11 -4.90 -15.16
C LYS A 191 2.95 -3.64 -15.24
N PHE A 192 3.00 -2.87 -14.17
CA PHE A 192 3.80 -1.64 -14.06
C PHE A 192 3.99 -1.26 -12.60
N ALA A 193 4.81 -0.25 -12.35
CA ALA A 193 4.93 0.35 -11.03
C ALA A 193 4.97 1.88 -11.11
N LEU A 194 4.55 2.53 -10.03
CA LEU A 194 4.80 3.96 -9.79
C LEU A 194 5.75 4.10 -8.61
N SER A 195 6.74 4.96 -8.72
CA SER A 195 7.61 5.32 -7.58
C SER A 195 7.38 6.76 -7.17
N PHE A 196 7.21 7.00 -5.88
CA PHE A 196 7.10 8.33 -5.27
C PHE A 196 8.45 8.75 -4.68
N HIS A 197 8.96 9.92 -5.08
CA HIS A 197 10.32 10.39 -4.86
C HIS A 197 10.40 11.59 -3.92
N ARG A 198 9.81 11.47 -2.73
CA ARG A 198 9.99 12.51 -1.69
C ARG A 198 10.31 11.85 -0.35
N GLN A 199 11.36 12.32 0.31
CA GLN A 199 11.93 11.76 1.53
C GLN A 199 12.46 10.32 1.30
N SER A 200 11.79 9.29 1.78
CA SER A 200 12.08 7.90 1.39
C SER A 200 11.29 7.54 0.13
N VAL A 201 11.93 6.83 -0.80
CA VAL A 201 11.26 6.38 -2.01
C VAL A 201 10.29 5.25 -1.69
N ARG A 202 9.11 5.33 -2.28
CA ARG A 202 8.05 4.33 -2.15
C ARG A 202 7.62 3.86 -3.52
N VAL A 203 7.34 2.57 -3.65
CA VAL A 203 6.94 1.94 -4.91
C VAL A 203 5.54 1.36 -4.75
N PHE A 204 4.71 1.59 -5.73
CA PHE A 204 3.37 1.02 -5.88
C PHE A 204 3.43 0.04 -7.04
N HIS A 205 3.50 -1.26 -6.76
CA HIS A 205 3.50 -2.30 -7.77
C HIS A 205 2.08 -2.67 -8.15
N PHE A 206 1.75 -2.58 -9.44
CA PHE A 206 0.46 -2.96 -10.00
C PHE A 206 0.55 -4.36 -10.59
N LEU A 207 -0.29 -5.25 -10.07
CA LEU A 207 -0.34 -6.67 -10.39
C LEU A 207 -1.76 -7.03 -10.82
N GLY A 208 -1.92 -7.93 -11.80
CA GLY A 208 -3.23 -8.43 -12.17
C GLY A 208 -3.15 -9.47 -13.28
N ARG A 209 -4.18 -10.32 -13.35
CA ARG A 209 -4.38 -11.30 -14.41
C ARG A 209 -5.44 -10.84 -15.41
N ASN A 210 -6.36 -9.98 -14.98
CA ASN A 210 -7.37 -9.37 -15.83
C ASN A 210 -6.77 -8.18 -16.59
N ASP A 211 -6.48 -8.37 -17.88
CA ASP A 211 -5.81 -7.37 -18.70
C ASP A 211 -6.66 -6.11 -18.90
N ARG A 212 -7.99 -6.22 -18.99
CA ARG A 212 -8.89 -5.08 -19.13
C ARG A 212 -8.82 -4.18 -17.88
N LEU A 213 -8.95 -4.77 -16.69
CA LEU A 213 -8.89 -4.02 -15.43
C LEU A 213 -7.54 -3.38 -15.24
N THR A 214 -6.45 -4.11 -15.51
CA THR A 214 -5.10 -3.58 -15.34
C THR A 214 -4.75 -2.49 -16.36
N ALA A 215 -5.27 -2.57 -17.61
CA ALA A 215 -5.16 -1.50 -18.58
C ALA A 215 -5.90 -0.24 -18.11
N GLU A 216 -7.12 -0.38 -17.60
CA GLU A 216 -7.88 0.73 -17.03
C GLU A 216 -7.15 1.40 -15.86
N LEU A 217 -6.58 0.61 -14.93
CA LEU A 217 -5.77 1.16 -13.84
C LEU A 217 -4.52 1.87 -14.34
N ARG A 218 -3.90 1.36 -15.41
CA ARG A 218 -2.75 2.00 -16.06
C ARG A 218 -3.11 3.34 -16.69
N ASP A 219 -4.21 3.39 -17.43
CA ASP A 219 -4.69 4.63 -18.07
C ASP A 219 -4.98 5.71 -17.03
N ARG A 220 -5.63 5.35 -15.91
CA ARG A 220 -5.88 6.26 -14.79
C ARG A 220 -4.59 6.72 -14.12
N ALA A 221 -3.60 5.84 -13.97
CA ALA A 221 -2.28 6.20 -13.46
C ALA A 221 -1.54 7.16 -14.40
N LEU A 222 -1.62 6.94 -15.71
CA LEU A 222 -1.08 7.86 -16.71
C LEU A 222 -1.77 9.22 -16.68
N GLU A 223 -3.09 9.25 -16.50
CA GLU A 223 -3.84 10.51 -16.36
C GLU A 223 -3.40 11.27 -15.09
N PHE A 224 -3.24 10.57 -13.97
CA PHE A 224 -2.70 11.14 -12.72
C PHE A 224 -1.32 11.79 -12.94
N LEU A 225 -0.44 11.15 -13.73
CA LEU A 225 0.89 11.66 -14.03
C LEU A 225 0.91 12.87 -14.98
N LYS A 226 -0.17 13.18 -15.68
CA LYS A 226 -0.27 14.43 -16.45
C LYS A 226 -0.41 15.67 -15.57
N GLY A 227 -0.84 15.49 -14.32
CA GLY A 227 -0.93 16.54 -13.31
C GLY A 227 0.40 16.92 -12.68
N ALA A 228 0.38 17.75 -11.63
CA ALA A 228 1.55 18.23 -10.90
C ALA A 228 2.39 17.07 -10.31
N TRP A 229 1.73 15.99 -9.91
CA TRP A 229 2.39 14.81 -9.36
C TRP A 229 3.43 14.17 -10.30
N GLY A 230 3.15 14.15 -11.60
CA GLY A 230 4.08 13.60 -12.60
C GLY A 230 4.95 14.65 -13.24
N LYS A 231 4.43 15.86 -13.54
CA LYS A 231 5.20 16.95 -14.19
C LYS A 231 6.42 17.35 -13.40
N ASP A 232 6.31 17.38 -12.06
CA ASP A 232 7.43 17.74 -11.18
C ASP A 232 8.18 16.50 -10.65
N GLU A 233 7.98 15.36 -11.32
CA GLU A 233 8.66 14.10 -11.04
C GLU A 233 8.50 13.62 -9.59
N HIS A 234 7.39 13.98 -8.93
CA HIS A 234 7.08 13.42 -7.62
C HIS A 234 6.74 11.92 -7.75
N PHE A 235 6.03 11.58 -8.83
CA PHE A 235 5.83 10.20 -9.24
C PHE A 235 6.46 9.92 -10.60
N ARG A 236 7.03 8.72 -10.74
CA ARG A 236 7.57 8.20 -11.99
C ARG A 236 6.98 6.82 -12.28
N MET A 237 6.65 6.58 -13.56
CA MET A 237 6.18 5.26 -14.00
C MET A 237 7.35 4.38 -14.43
N HIS A 238 7.20 3.08 -14.15
CA HIS A 238 8.11 2.02 -14.55
C HIS A 238 7.28 0.94 -15.24
N ASP A 239 7.44 0.83 -16.55
CA ASP A 239 6.79 -0.20 -17.36
C ASP A 239 7.70 -1.41 -17.55
N GLY A 240 7.11 -2.56 -17.84
CA GLY A 240 7.84 -3.69 -18.38
C GLY A 240 8.13 -3.42 -19.85
N GLY A 241 9.37 -3.04 -20.19
CA GLY A 241 9.85 -3.06 -21.57
C GLY A 241 9.84 -4.47 -22.13
#